data_46f0750d1da0652acc969d378d0c8435
#
_entry.id   46f0750d1da0652acc969d378d0c8435
#
_cell.length_a   1.000
_cell.length_b   1.000
_cell.length_c   1.000
_cell.angle_alpha   90.00
_cell.angle_beta   90.00
_cell.angle_gamma   90.00
#
_symmetry.space_group_name_H-M   'P 1'
#
loop_
_entity.id
_entity.type
_entity.pdbx_description
1 polymer ?
#
loop_
_entity_poly.entity_id
_entity_poly.type
_entity_poly.pdbx_seq_one_letter_code
_entity_poly.pdbx_strand_id
1 'polypeptide(L)'
;MTALQNIEQIGNDAVRKLRLQKLRNGRPFMINSKDLPTDQCYLEFPDGSIKLVQLKNSAKDFTVLRTLSADEEQKIRRKYNFPRI
;
A
#
# COMPACT_ATOMS: atom_id res chain seq x y z
N MET A 1 15.26 9.44 -21.25
CA MET A 1 15.65 8.86 -20.17
C MET A 1 15.41 9.50 -18.92
N THR A 2 16.03 10.61 -18.66
CA THR A 2 15.83 11.33 -17.43
C THR A 2 14.40 11.75 -17.20
N ALA A 3 13.63 12.03 -18.25
CA ALA A 3 12.23 12.41 -18.12
C ALA A 3 11.38 11.32 -17.49
N LEU A 4 11.58 10.06 -17.90
CA LEU A 4 10.86 8.94 -17.29
C LEU A 4 11.25 8.73 -15.83
N GLN A 5 12.54 8.83 -15.53
CA GLN A 5 13.01 8.70 -14.17
C GLN A 5 12.44 9.80 -13.27
N ASN A 6 12.39 11.02 -13.77
CA ASN A 6 11.82 12.14 -13.02
C ASN A 6 10.35 11.94 -12.74
N ILE A 7 9.60 11.43 -13.71
CA ILE A 7 8.19 11.12 -13.52
C ILE A 7 8.01 10.06 -12.44
N GLU A 8 8.83 9.02 -12.47
CA GLU A 8 8.78 7.97 -11.45
C GLU A 8 9.08 8.52 -10.06
N GLN A 9 10.10 9.36 -9.94
CA GLN A 9 10.44 9.98 -8.67
C GLN A 9 9.33 10.85 -8.14
N ILE A 10 8.72 11.66 -8.98
CA ILE A 10 7.59 12.51 -8.59
C ILE A 10 6.43 11.64 -8.11
N GLY A 11 6.13 10.57 -8.85
CA GLY A 11 5.08 9.64 -8.46
C GLY A 11 5.36 9.00 -7.11
N ASN A 12 6.61 8.56 -6.88
CA ASN A 12 6.99 7.95 -5.62
C ASN A 12 6.91 8.93 -4.46
N ASP A 13 7.33 10.17 -4.66
CA ASP A 13 7.24 11.20 -3.63
C ASP A 13 5.80 11.53 -3.28
N ALA A 14 4.93 11.64 -4.28
CA ALA A 14 3.51 11.91 -4.07
C ALA A 14 2.85 10.75 -3.31
N VAL A 15 3.19 9.52 -3.68
CA VAL A 15 2.68 8.32 -3.01
C VAL A 15 3.14 8.28 -1.55
N ARG A 16 4.40 8.59 -1.29
CA ARG A 16 4.92 8.61 0.07
C ARG A 16 4.24 9.66 0.94
N LYS A 17 4.02 10.85 0.39
CA LYS A 17 3.31 11.92 1.11
C LYS A 17 1.88 11.51 1.43
N LEU A 18 1.18 10.94 0.46
CA LEU A 18 -0.18 10.47 0.65
C LEU A 18 -0.24 9.37 1.71
N ARG A 19 0.71 8.44 1.68
CA ARG A 19 0.80 7.37 2.67
C ARG A 19 0.95 7.92 4.08
N LEU A 20 1.90 8.83 4.28
CA LEU A 20 2.14 9.44 5.58
C LEU A 20 0.91 10.18 6.08
N GLN A 21 0.26 10.92 5.17
CA GLN A 21 -0.93 11.68 5.50
C GLN A 21 -2.06 10.78 5.98
N LYS A 22 -2.33 9.71 5.26
CA LYS A 22 -3.39 8.76 5.64
C LYS A 22 -3.09 8.08 6.97
N LEU A 23 -1.88 7.55 7.13
CA LEU A 23 -1.52 6.82 8.33
C LEU A 23 -1.51 7.72 9.57
N ARG A 24 -1.05 8.95 9.44
CA ARG A 24 -1.07 9.91 10.55
C ARG A 24 -2.49 10.30 10.96
N ASN A 25 -3.42 10.25 10.01
CA ASN A 25 -4.82 10.54 10.28
C ASN A 25 -5.62 9.32 10.72
N GLY A 26 -4.95 8.21 11.03
CA GLY A 26 -5.60 6.98 11.48
C GLY A 26 -6.30 6.21 10.39
N ARG A 27 -5.95 6.45 9.12
CA ARG A 27 -6.58 5.79 7.98
C ARG A 27 -5.63 4.79 7.34
N PRO A 28 -6.15 3.69 6.78
CA PRO A 28 -5.32 2.73 6.07
C PRO A 28 -4.86 3.29 4.72
N PHE A 29 -3.69 2.85 4.29
CA PHE A 29 -3.14 3.20 2.98
C PHE A 29 -3.18 1.99 2.06
N MET A 30 -3.72 2.16 0.85
CA MET A 30 -3.88 1.10 -0.14
C MET A 30 -2.60 0.90 -0.94
N ILE A 31 -2.14 -0.35 -1.03
CA ILE A 31 -0.99 -0.74 -1.83
C ILE A 31 -1.48 -1.68 -2.92
N ASN A 32 -1.41 -1.23 -4.17
CA ASN A 32 -1.78 -2.05 -5.31
C ASN A 32 -0.59 -2.87 -5.77
N SER A 33 -0.83 -4.14 -6.10
CA SER A 33 0.19 -5.03 -6.60
C SER A 33 -0.28 -5.70 -7.88
N LYS A 34 0.62 -5.80 -8.86
CA LYS A 34 0.34 -6.50 -10.11
C LYS A 34 0.21 -8.01 -9.91
N ASP A 35 0.73 -8.51 -8.80
CA ASP A 35 0.68 -9.95 -8.48
C ASP A 35 -0.68 -10.37 -7.93
N LEU A 36 -1.56 -9.41 -7.64
CA LEU A 36 -2.87 -9.68 -7.09
C LEU A 36 -3.96 -9.56 -8.17
N PRO A 37 -5.08 -10.27 -8.03
CA PRO A 37 -6.25 -10.02 -8.85
C PRO A 37 -6.69 -8.56 -8.76
N THR A 38 -7.42 -8.08 -9.77
CA THR A 38 -7.80 -6.67 -9.85
C THR A 38 -8.71 -6.22 -8.71
N ASP A 39 -9.43 -7.14 -8.08
CA ASP A 39 -10.31 -6.83 -6.95
C ASP A 39 -9.63 -7.00 -5.60
N GLN A 40 -8.33 -7.24 -5.56
CA GLN A 40 -7.57 -7.41 -4.32
C GLN A 40 -6.46 -6.38 -4.22
N CYS A 41 -6.15 -5.99 -2.99
CA CYS A 41 -5.02 -5.12 -2.71
C CYS A 41 -4.54 -5.35 -1.27
N TYR A 42 -3.41 -4.75 -0.94
CA TYR A 42 -2.95 -4.70 0.44
C TYR A 42 -3.39 -3.40 1.07
N LEU A 43 -3.75 -3.44 2.36
CA LEU A 43 -3.98 -2.24 3.16
C LEU A 43 -2.97 -2.20 4.29
N GLU A 44 -2.24 -1.10 4.36
CA GLU A 44 -1.34 -0.82 5.48
C GLU A 44 -2.10 0.01 6.50
N PHE A 45 -2.07 -0.42 7.77
CA PHE A 45 -2.78 0.25 8.85
C PHE A 45 -1.80 1.05 9.72
N PRO A 46 -2.30 2.06 10.44
CA PRO A 46 -1.43 2.89 11.29
C PRO A 46 -0.67 2.13 12.36
N ASP A 47 -1.16 0.96 12.78
CA ASP A 47 -0.48 0.13 13.76
C ASP A 47 0.71 -0.65 13.19
N GLY A 48 0.97 -0.51 11.89
CA GLY A 48 2.06 -1.20 11.20
C GLY A 48 1.66 -2.51 10.55
N SER A 49 0.42 -2.99 10.75
CA SER A 49 0.00 -4.23 10.11
C SER A 49 -0.33 -3.99 8.63
N ILE A 50 -0.11 -5.01 7.81
CA ILE A 50 -0.53 -5.01 6.41
C ILE A 50 -1.46 -6.21 6.22
N LYS A 51 -2.61 -5.97 5.61
CA LYS A 51 -3.62 -7.00 5.40
C LYS A 51 -3.95 -7.11 3.92
N LEU A 52 -4.18 -8.35 3.48
CA LEU A 52 -4.68 -8.63 2.14
C LEU A 52 -6.21 -8.50 2.20
N VAL A 53 -6.77 -7.68 1.33
CA VAL A 53 -8.21 -7.42 1.32
C VAL A 53 -8.79 -7.59 -0.06
N GLN A 54 -10.07 -7.91 -0.10
CA GLN A 54 -10.84 -7.93 -1.34
C GLN A 54 -11.75 -6.70 -1.39
N LEU A 55 -11.69 -5.97 -2.49
CA LEU A 55 -12.48 -4.76 -2.67
C LEU A 55 -13.89 -5.12 -3.10
N LYS A 56 -14.86 -4.35 -2.62
CA LYS A 56 -16.27 -4.49 -2.94
C LYS A 56 -16.87 -3.13 -3.26
N ASN A 57 -17.98 -3.11 -3.97
CA ASN A 57 -18.74 -1.89 -4.25
C ASN A 57 -17.88 -0.75 -4.81
N SER A 58 -17.12 -1.03 -5.86
CA SER A 58 -16.24 -0.04 -6.51
C SER A 58 -15.20 0.53 -5.56
N ALA A 59 -14.63 -0.33 -4.71
CA ALA A 59 -13.59 0.00 -3.75
C ALA A 59 -14.06 0.87 -2.57
N LYS A 60 -15.36 0.98 -2.36
CA LYS A 60 -15.89 1.69 -1.18
C LYS A 60 -15.82 0.83 0.07
N ASP A 61 -15.95 -0.48 -0.08
CA ASP A 61 -15.87 -1.44 1.02
C ASP A 61 -14.81 -2.47 0.74
N PHE A 62 -14.33 -3.13 1.78
CA PHE A 62 -13.38 -4.22 1.63
C PHE A 62 -13.65 -5.32 2.65
N THR A 63 -13.21 -6.54 2.31
CA THR A 63 -13.22 -7.68 3.21
C THR A 63 -11.78 -8.10 3.45
N VAL A 64 -11.37 -8.23 4.71
CA VAL A 64 -10.04 -8.70 5.05
C VAL A 64 -9.97 -10.20 4.78
N LEU A 65 -9.06 -10.61 3.89
CA LEU A 65 -8.83 -12.01 3.58
C LEU A 65 -7.85 -12.64 4.57
N ARG A 66 -6.77 -11.93 4.89
CA ARG A 66 -5.80 -12.37 5.90
C ARG A 66 -4.87 -11.22 6.28
N THR A 67 -4.26 -11.34 7.44
CA THR A 67 -3.18 -10.44 7.85
C THR A 67 -1.86 -11.05 7.41
N LEU A 68 -0.97 -10.24 6.84
CA LEU A 68 0.33 -10.73 6.40
C LEU A 68 1.20 -11.12 7.58
N SER A 69 2.00 -12.18 7.39
CA SER A 69 3.03 -12.53 8.36
C SER A 69 4.14 -11.48 8.38
N ALA A 70 5.01 -11.53 9.38
CA ALA A 70 6.14 -10.60 9.47
C ALA A 70 7.02 -10.67 8.22
N ASP A 71 7.28 -11.87 7.71
CA ASP A 71 8.09 -12.05 6.51
C ASP A 71 7.42 -11.44 5.28
N GLU A 72 6.13 -11.66 5.12
CA GLU A 72 5.36 -11.10 4.01
C GLU A 72 5.32 -9.58 4.10
N GLU A 73 5.09 -9.05 5.28
CA GLU A 73 5.10 -7.61 5.51
C GLU A 73 6.44 -7.00 5.11
N GLN A 74 7.55 -7.61 5.52
CA GLN A 74 8.88 -7.12 5.19
C GLN A 74 9.14 -7.14 3.69
N LYS A 75 8.69 -8.16 2.99
CA LYS A 75 8.83 -8.24 1.54
C LYS A 75 8.11 -7.08 0.85
N ILE A 76 6.89 -6.78 1.28
CA ILE A 76 6.13 -5.67 0.72
C ILE A 76 6.81 -4.35 1.04
N ARG A 77 7.29 -4.16 2.27
CA ARG A 77 7.97 -2.93 2.65
C ARG A 77 9.26 -2.70 1.85
N ARG A 78 10.01 -3.76 1.58
CA ARG A 78 11.23 -3.66 0.76
C ARG A 78 10.88 -3.36 -0.70
N LYS A 79 9.86 -4.03 -1.23
CA LYS A 79 9.47 -3.87 -2.63
C LYS A 79 9.07 -2.43 -2.95
N TYR A 80 8.33 -1.80 -2.04
CA TYR A 80 7.83 -0.45 -2.26
C TYR A 80 8.59 0.62 -1.49
N ASN A 81 9.59 0.21 -0.70
CA ASN A 81 10.36 1.12 0.15
C ASN A 81 9.46 1.90 1.11
N PHE A 82 8.59 1.18 1.81
CA PHE A 82 7.65 1.74 2.78
C PHE A 82 8.01 1.26 4.19
N PRO A 83 8.97 1.90 4.87
CA PRO A 83 9.32 1.50 6.23
C PRO A 83 8.15 1.76 7.19
N ARG A 84 8.16 1.08 8.33
CA ARG A 84 7.17 1.37 9.37
C ARG A 84 7.32 2.81 9.84
N ILE A 85 6.21 3.42 10.13
CA ILE A 85 6.18 4.78 10.65
C ILE A 85 6.31 4.77 12.16
#